data_b446998517de1b8ee88233b5524f887f
#
_entry.id   b446998517de1b8ee88233b5524f887f
#
_cell.length_a   1.000
_cell.length_b   1.000
_cell.length_c   1.000
_cell.angle_alpha   90.00
_cell.angle_beta   90.00
_cell.angle_gamma   90.00
#
_symmetry.space_group_name_H-M   'P 1'
#
loop_
_entity.id
_entity.type
_entity.pdbx_description
1 polymer ?
#
loop_
_entity_poly.entity_id
_entity_poly.type
_entity_poly.pdbx_seq_one_letter_code
_entity_poly.pdbx_strand_id
1 'polypeptide(L)'
;MNVVDRFLNYVKFDTQSDELTNLTPSTPGQMIFAQALEKELQAMGLENISLDENGYLMATLPGNIDKKVPTVGFIAHLDTSPDMSGRHVNPRIVKAYDGGDIVLDKETNVVLSPADFPELCDYKGQDLIVTDGKTLLGADDKAGIAEIITAVEYLQAHPEIKHGDIRIAFNPDEEIGLGAHKFDVERFAADWAYTMDGGAIGELEFENFNAASAKVTFKGRNVHPGYAKHKMINSIRIANQFSIMLPRWETPEHTEDYEGFYHLIGFEGSVEESKLTYIIRDHDRDRFERRKKELEHLVRKINHEFPGCASIEIKDQYYNMREKIEPVMYIVDIAKQAMENADVAPKVQPIRGGTDGAQLSFKGLPCPNIFAGGLNFHGRYEFVPIPSMEKATDVVVEICKLVAQR
;
A
#
# COMPACT_ATOMS: atom_id res chain seq x y z
N MET A 1 13.10 20.54 -11.65
CA MET A 1 12.94 19.36 -12.58
C MET A 1 11.46 19.06 -12.67
N ASN A 2 10.89 18.64 -13.82
CA ASN A 2 9.47 18.27 -13.87
C ASN A 2 9.25 16.86 -13.24
N VAL A 3 7.99 16.54 -12.93
CA VAL A 3 7.63 15.29 -12.24
C VAL A 3 7.99 14.05 -13.06
N VAL A 4 7.85 14.11 -14.39
CA VAL A 4 8.15 13.00 -15.30
C VAL A 4 9.64 12.67 -15.31
N ASP A 5 10.49 13.69 -15.49
CA ASP A 5 11.95 13.49 -15.51
C ASP A 5 12.44 12.94 -14.15
N ARG A 6 11.84 13.40 -13.06
CA ARG A 6 12.14 12.95 -11.71
C ARG A 6 11.76 11.47 -11.55
N PHE A 7 10.54 11.11 -11.90
CA PHE A 7 10.05 9.73 -11.88
C PHE A 7 10.93 8.80 -12.73
N LEU A 8 11.21 9.16 -13.99
CA LEU A 8 12.06 8.37 -14.89
C LEU A 8 13.49 8.17 -14.36
N ASN A 9 13.98 9.05 -13.49
CA ASN A 9 15.24 8.86 -12.79
C ASN A 9 15.10 7.93 -11.58
N TYR A 10 14.01 8.04 -10.82
CA TYR A 10 13.79 7.27 -9.61
C TYR A 10 13.54 5.78 -9.88
N VAL A 11 12.81 5.43 -10.93
CA VAL A 11 12.55 4.03 -11.29
C VAL A 11 13.80 3.24 -11.69
N LYS A 12 14.94 3.90 -11.91
CA LYS A 12 16.22 3.24 -12.19
C LYS A 12 16.87 2.62 -10.97
N PHE A 13 16.47 3.03 -9.76
CA PHE A 13 16.95 2.43 -8.53
C PHE A 13 16.24 1.10 -8.28
N ASP A 14 17.01 0.05 -8.04
CA ASP A 14 16.51 -1.26 -7.62
C ASP A 14 16.25 -1.21 -6.12
N THR A 15 14.99 -1.12 -5.74
CA THR A 15 14.56 -0.95 -4.34
C THR A 15 13.58 -2.02 -3.90
N GLN A 16 13.52 -3.15 -4.59
CA GLN A 16 12.64 -4.25 -4.24
C GLN A 16 12.83 -4.67 -2.78
N SER A 17 11.74 -4.76 -2.01
CA SER A 17 11.77 -5.24 -0.63
C SER A 17 11.91 -6.77 -0.56
N ASP A 18 12.28 -7.30 0.62
CA ASP A 18 12.49 -8.73 0.84
C ASP A 18 11.89 -9.16 2.19
N GLU A 19 10.81 -9.91 2.14
CA GLU A 19 10.10 -10.44 3.33
C GLU A 19 10.92 -11.44 4.15
N LEU A 20 11.98 -12.01 3.57
CA LEU A 20 12.77 -13.07 4.22
C LEU A 20 13.85 -12.51 5.13
N THR A 21 14.11 -11.21 5.07
CA THR A 21 15.08 -10.55 5.94
C THR A 21 14.42 -10.05 7.23
N ASN A 22 15.23 -9.95 8.29
CA ASN A 22 14.81 -9.28 9.53
C ASN A 22 15.47 -7.89 9.66
N LEU A 23 15.91 -7.31 8.54
CA LEU A 23 16.55 -6.01 8.47
C LEU A 23 15.54 -4.92 8.13
N THR A 24 15.87 -3.67 8.44
CA THR A 24 15.18 -2.47 7.96
C THR A 24 16.25 -1.45 7.58
N PRO A 25 16.32 -0.98 6.32
CA PRO A 25 15.53 -1.47 5.20
C PRO A 25 15.85 -2.94 4.87
N SER A 26 14.88 -3.66 4.34
CA SER A 26 15.02 -5.09 4.02
C SER A 26 16.05 -5.35 2.91
N THR A 27 16.31 -4.35 2.06
CA THR A 27 17.31 -4.42 0.99
C THR A 27 18.18 -3.17 0.94
N PRO A 28 19.48 -3.32 0.57
CA PRO A 28 20.39 -2.17 0.48
C PRO A 28 19.99 -1.11 -0.56
N GLY A 29 19.27 -1.51 -1.60
CA GLY A 29 18.84 -0.60 -2.67
C GLY A 29 17.98 0.55 -2.17
N GLN A 30 17.16 0.30 -1.19
CA GLN A 30 16.32 1.33 -0.56
C GLN A 30 17.18 2.41 0.13
N MET A 31 18.20 2.00 0.89
CA MET A 31 19.14 2.95 1.52
C MET A 31 19.91 3.77 0.47
N ILE A 32 20.33 3.13 -0.63
CA ILE A 32 21.02 3.83 -1.74
C ILE A 32 20.10 4.88 -2.35
N PHE A 33 18.84 4.55 -2.56
CA PHE A 33 17.86 5.50 -3.09
C PHE A 33 17.55 6.62 -2.10
N ALA A 34 17.34 6.31 -0.81
CA ALA A 34 17.17 7.31 0.24
C ALA A 34 18.34 8.31 0.31
N GLN A 35 19.59 7.84 0.18
CA GLN A 35 20.78 8.70 0.13
C GLN A 35 20.83 9.58 -1.12
N ALA A 36 20.30 9.10 -2.25
CA ALA A 36 20.19 9.92 -3.46
C ALA A 36 19.15 11.03 -3.28
N LEU A 37 18.01 10.71 -2.69
CA LEU A 37 16.96 11.68 -2.35
C LEU A 37 17.46 12.67 -1.29
N GLU A 38 18.17 12.23 -0.26
CA GLU A 38 18.76 13.12 0.74
C GLU A 38 19.62 14.22 0.10
N LYS A 39 20.49 13.84 -0.85
CA LYS A 39 21.31 14.80 -1.61
C LYS A 39 20.46 15.75 -2.45
N GLU A 40 19.38 15.28 -3.05
CA GLU A 40 18.46 16.12 -3.82
C GLU A 40 17.79 17.16 -2.91
N LEU A 41 17.27 16.73 -1.76
CA LEU A 41 16.64 17.62 -0.79
C LEU A 41 17.64 18.64 -0.21
N GLN A 42 18.91 18.24 0.05
CA GLN A 42 19.98 19.15 0.44
C GLN A 42 20.28 20.20 -0.64
N ALA A 43 20.34 19.77 -1.91
CA ALA A 43 20.56 20.69 -3.03
C ALA A 43 19.40 21.66 -3.23
N MET A 44 18.18 21.27 -2.90
CA MET A 44 17.00 22.13 -2.89
C MET A 44 16.96 23.09 -1.70
N GLY A 45 17.82 22.88 -0.68
CA GLY A 45 17.89 23.75 0.50
C GLY A 45 16.76 23.51 1.52
N LEU A 46 16.20 22.33 1.59
CA LEU A 46 15.26 21.99 2.65
C LEU A 46 15.94 21.94 4.01
N GLU A 47 15.17 22.12 5.06
CA GLU A 47 15.64 22.13 6.44
C GLU A 47 15.34 20.81 7.17
N ASN A 48 16.01 20.60 8.32
CA ASN A 48 15.81 19.44 9.19
C ASN A 48 15.87 18.09 8.45
N ILE A 49 16.72 18.01 7.40
CA ILE A 49 16.91 16.78 6.65
C ILE A 49 17.58 15.75 7.56
N SER A 50 17.01 14.56 7.59
CA SER A 50 17.54 13.46 8.38
C SER A 50 17.24 12.13 7.72
N LEU A 51 18.30 11.37 7.45
CA LEU A 51 18.25 9.97 7.06
C LEU A 51 18.77 9.13 8.21
N ASP A 52 17.96 8.24 8.74
CA ASP A 52 18.38 7.36 9.83
C ASP A 52 18.97 6.03 9.32
N GLU A 53 19.46 5.23 10.23
CA GLU A 53 20.06 3.92 9.95
C GLU A 53 19.07 2.87 9.41
N ASN A 54 17.78 3.10 9.59
CA ASN A 54 16.72 2.24 9.10
C ASN A 54 16.17 2.70 7.74
N GLY A 55 16.70 3.78 7.15
CA GLY A 55 16.30 4.26 5.83
C GLY A 55 15.16 5.27 5.81
N TYR A 56 14.67 5.75 6.97
CA TYR A 56 13.66 6.81 7.02
C TYR A 56 14.29 8.16 6.73
N LEU A 57 13.91 8.75 5.61
CA LEU A 57 14.34 10.08 5.20
C LEU A 57 13.23 11.09 5.51
N MET A 58 13.53 12.12 6.28
CA MET A 58 12.60 13.20 6.63
C MET A 58 13.20 14.55 6.32
N ALA A 59 12.37 15.53 5.93
CA ALA A 59 12.78 16.92 5.71
C ALA A 59 11.63 17.91 5.95
N THR A 60 11.98 19.20 6.01
CA THR A 60 11.03 20.31 6.18
C THR A 60 11.20 21.32 5.07
N LEU A 61 10.12 21.72 4.43
CA LEU A 61 10.02 23.01 3.77
C LEU A 61 9.46 24.03 4.79
N PRO A 62 10.25 25.02 5.25
CA PRO A 62 9.78 26.05 6.18
C PRO A 62 8.64 26.87 5.59
N GLY A 63 7.66 27.19 6.42
CA GLY A 63 6.55 28.06 6.02
C GLY A 63 7.00 29.47 5.63
N ASN A 64 6.25 30.10 4.75
CA ASN A 64 6.49 31.46 4.27
C ASN A 64 5.43 32.46 4.73
N ILE A 65 4.76 32.17 5.87
CA ILE A 65 3.75 33.03 6.50
C ILE A 65 4.09 33.29 7.97
N ASP A 66 3.70 34.46 8.48
CA ASP A 66 3.91 34.82 9.89
C ASP A 66 2.82 34.25 10.82
N LYS A 67 1.72 33.74 10.26
CA LYS A 67 0.59 33.16 11.01
C LYS A 67 0.91 31.72 11.41
N LYS A 68 0.64 31.35 12.64
CA LYS A 68 0.69 29.94 13.07
C LYS A 68 -0.47 29.18 12.44
N VAL A 69 -0.14 28.21 11.63
CA VAL A 69 -1.07 27.27 10.99
C VAL A 69 -0.63 25.83 11.29
N PRO A 70 -1.49 24.84 11.10
CA PRO A 70 -1.09 23.43 11.25
C PRO A 70 0.07 23.06 10.30
N THR A 71 0.89 22.12 10.75
CA THR A 71 1.95 21.49 9.92
C THR A 71 1.37 20.28 9.24
N VAL A 72 1.40 20.25 7.92
CA VAL A 72 0.96 19.11 7.10
C VAL A 72 2.14 18.28 6.64
N GLY A 73 1.96 16.95 6.64
CA GLY A 73 2.95 16.00 6.14
C GLY A 73 2.54 15.36 4.81
N PHE A 74 3.54 14.98 4.01
CA PHE A 74 3.37 14.11 2.83
C PHE A 74 4.37 12.97 2.92
N ILE A 75 3.92 11.76 2.65
CA ILE A 75 4.69 10.53 2.83
C ILE A 75 4.55 9.66 1.58
N ALA A 76 5.63 9.03 1.17
CA ALA A 76 5.67 8.04 0.10
C ALA A 76 6.70 6.96 0.44
N HIS A 77 6.59 5.76 -0.13
CA HIS A 77 7.53 4.71 0.20
C HIS A 77 8.64 4.52 -0.85
N LEU A 78 9.79 4.03 -0.37
CA LEU A 78 11.02 3.88 -1.17
C LEU A 78 11.05 2.58 -1.95
N ASP A 79 10.49 1.52 -1.36
CA ASP A 79 10.58 0.18 -1.91
C ASP A 79 9.60 -0.07 -3.07
N THR A 80 9.80 -1.16 -3.72
CA THR A 80 8.88 -1.73 -4.71
C THR A 80 8.54 -3.16 -4.31
N SER A 81 7.38 -3.62 -4.73
CA SER A 81 6.84 -4.94 -4.41
C SER A 81 7.82 -6.09 -4.70
N PRO A 82 7.89 -7.11 -3.82
CA PRO A 82 8.62 -8.33 -4.09
C PRO A 82 7.97 -9.23 -5.17
N ASP A 83 6.72 -8.97 -5.58
CA ASP A 83 5.96 -9.80 -6.49
C ASP A 83 6.54 -9.85 -7.91
N MET A 84 7.18 -8.76 -8.35
CA MET A 84 7.82 -8.64 -9.65
C MET A 84 9.13 -7.89 -9.54
N SER A 85 10.14 -8.31 -10.32
CA SER A 85 11.45 -7.63 -10.32
C SER A 85 11.34 -6.14 -10.67
N GLY A 86 11.91 -5.29 -9.82
CA GLY A 86 12.17 -3.87 -10.06
C GLY A 86 13.59 -3.57 -10.56
N ARG A 87 14.32 -4.61 -10.98
CA ARG A 87 15.73 -4.48 -11.41
C ARG A 87 15.84 -4.15 -12.88
N HIS A 88 16.61 -3.10 -13.20
CA HIS A 88 16.82 -2.63 -14.57
C HIS A 88 15.53 -2.21 -15.26
N VAL A 89 14.65 -1.53 -14.56
CA VAL A 89 13.43 -0.95 -15.13
C VAL A 89 13.78 -0.11 -16.37
N ASN A 90 13.11 -0.39 -17.48
CA ASN A 90 13.32 0.28 -18.76
C ASN A 90 12.01 0.94 -19.21
N PRO A 91 11.66 2.11 -18.65
CA PRO A 91 10.41 2.78 -18.93
C PRO A 91 10.41 3.43 -20.31
N ARG A 92 9.25 3.49 -20.95
CA ARG A 92 9.02 4.26 -22.18
C ARG A 92 7.72 5.03 -22.13
N ILE A 93 7.67 6.13 -22.87
CA ILE A 93 6.48 6.96 -23.00
C ILE A 93 5.72 6.55 -24.27
N VAL A 94 4.45 6.18 -24.09
CA VAL A 94 3.46 6.00 -25.17
C VAL A 94 2.76 7.33 -25.34
N LYS A 95 3.04 8.02 -26.44
CA LYS A 95 2.47 9.35 -26.72
C LYS A 95 1.05 9.23 -27.23
N ALA A 96 0.15 10.11 -26.73
CA ALA A 96 -1.23 10.27 -27.18
C ALA A 96 -1.92 8.88 -27.36
N TYR A 97 -1.95 8.09 -26.31
CA TYR A 97 -2.46 6.71 -26.35
C TYR A 97 -3.77 6.60 -27.13
N ASP A 98 -3.83 5.73 -28.11
CA ASP A 98 -4.94 5.64 -29.07
C ASP A 98 -6.15 4.83 -28.59
N GLY A 99 -6.00 4.11 -27.47
CA GLY A 99 -7.03 3.23 -26.90
C GLY A 99 -6.91 1.79 -27.33
N GLY A 100 -5.85 1.39 -28.05
CA GLY A 100 -5.58 0.02 -28.49
C GLY A 100 -4.54 -0.71 -27.61
N ASP A 101 -4.10 -1.85 -28.09
CA ASP A 101 -3.09 -2.67 -27.44
C ASP A 101 -1.72 -1.98 -27.38
N ILE A 102 -1.05 -2.03 -26.26
CA ILE A 102 0.33 -1.58 -26.08
C ILE A 102 1.24 -2.80 -25.99
N VAL A 103 1.99 -3.10 -27.04
CA VAL A 103 2.98 -4.19 -27.00
C VAL A 103 4.15 -3.78 -26.12
N LEU A 104 4.30 -4.40 -24.96
CA LEU A 104 5.40 -4.14 -24.02
C LEU A 104 6.66 -4.90 -24.46
N ASP A 105 6.57 -6.20 -24.69
CA ASP A 105 7.66 -7.02 -25.21
C ASP A 105 7.18 -7.86 -26.41
N LYS A 106 7.84 -7.64 -27.56
CA LYS A 106 7.54 -8.38 -28.80
C LYS A 106 8.04 -9.82 -28.80
N GLU A 107 9.15 -10.09 -28.11
CA GLU A 107 9.77 -11.41 -28.10
C GLU A 107 8.95 -12.41 -27.30
N THR A 108 8.41 -11.99 -26.15
CA THR A 108 7.59 -12.82 -25.26
C THR A 108 6.09 -12.56 -25.44
N ASN A 109 5.71 -11.70 -26.38
CA ASN A 109 4.33 -11.30 -26.66
C ASN A 109 3.58 -10.79 -25.42
N VAL A 110 4.24 -9.97 -24.61
CA VAL A 110 3.59 -9.28 -23.48
C VAL A 110 2.89 -8.04 -24.01
N VAL A 111 1.57 -7.98 -23.82
CA VAL A 111 0.71 -6.91 -24.34
C VAL A 111 -0.15 -6.38 -23.20
N LEU A 112 -0.07 -5.07 -22.96
CA LEU A 112 -1.02 -4.35 -22.10
C LEU A 112 -2.23 -4.01 -22.98
N SER A 113 -3.33 -4.71 -22.76
CA SER A 113 -4.52 -4.67 -23.61
C SER A 113 -5.75 -4.17 -22.85
N PRO A 114 -6.58 -3.28 -23.45
CA PRO A 114 -7.88 -2.92 -22.87
C PRO A 114 -8.86 -4.09 -22.70
N ALA A 115 -8.62 -5.21 -23.39
CA ALA A 115 -9.43 -6.41 -23.23
C ALA A 115 -9.20 -7.09 -21.87
N ASP A 116 -7.97 -6.97 -21.33
CA ASP A 116 -7.59 -7.54 -20.03
C ASP A 116 -7.65 -6.46 -18.94
N PHE A 117 -7.40 -5.18 -19.29
CA PHE A 117 -7.32 -4.03 -18.39
C PHE A 117 -8.23 -2.91 -18.93
N PRO A 118 -9.55 -2.99 -18.76
CA PRO A 118 -10.52 -2.07 -19.37
C PRO A 118 -10.37 -0.61 -18.92
N GLU A 119 -9.82 -0.36 -17.71
CA GLU A 119 -9.49 0.97 -17.18
C GLU A 119 -8.51 1.75 -18.05
N LEU A 120 -7.70 1.07 -18.85
CA LEU A 120 -6.79 1.69 -19.81
C LEU A 120 -7.52 2.59 -20.82
N CYS A 121 -8.78 2.30 -21.13
CA CYS A 121 -9.61 3.10 -22.03
C CYS A 121 -9.87 4.52 -21.53
N ASP A 122 -9.84 4.75 -20.23
CA ASP A 122 -10.08 6.06 -19.61
C ASP A 122 -8.95 7.06 -19.90
N TYR A 123 -7.80 6.56 -20.34
CA TYR A 123 -6.59 7.35 -20.59
C TYR A 123 -6.32 7.59 -22.09
N LYS A 124 -7.31 7.32 -22.95
CA LYS A 124 -7.18 7.60 -24.39
C LYS A 124 -6.86 9.07 -24.67
N GLY A 125 -5.86 9.29 -25.51
CA GLY A 125 -5.35 10.62 -25.86
C GLY A 125 -4.28 11.15 -24.89
N GLN A 126 -4.01 10.48 -23.79
CA GLN A 126 -2.99 10.88 -22.81
C GLN A 126 -1.64 10.21 -23.11
N ASP A 127 -0.57 10.83 -22.61
CA ASP A 127 0.76 10.23 -22.60
C ASP A 127 0.87 9.27 -21.40
N LEU A 128 1.29 8.04 -21.66
CA LEU A 128 1.43 7.01 -20.62
C LEU A 128 2.90 6.60 -20.48
N ILE A 129 3.36 6.40 -19.27
CA ILE A 129 4.64 5.74 -18.98
C ILE A 129 4.34 4.26 -18.71
N VAL A 130 5.03 3.37 -19.42
CA VAL A 130 4.90 1.92 -19.31
C VAL A 130 6.27 1.27 -19.14
N THR A 131 6.30 0.06 -18.62
CA THR A 131 7.51 -0.79 -18.58
C THR A 131 7.75 -1.49 -19.92
N ASP A 132 8.87 -2.21 -20.04
CA ASP A 132 9.18 -3.07 -21.19
C ASP A 132 8.64 -4.50 -21.05
N GLY A 133 7.76 -4.76 -20.09
CA GLY A 133 7.14 -6.07 -19.86
C GLY A 133 8.03 -7.10 -19.16
N LYS A 134 9.25 -6.75 -18.77
CA LYS A 134 10.20 -7.64 -18.07
C LYS A 134 10.27 -7.37 -16.56
N THR A 135 9.87 -6.18 -16.15
CA THR A 135 9.87 -5.74 -14.75
C THR A 135 8.53 -5.07 -14.44
N LEU A 136 8.27 -4.79 -13.15
CA LEU A 136 7.32 -3.75 -12.78
C LEU A 136 7.83 -2.38 -13.27
N LEU A 137 7.01 -1.31 -13.17
CA LEU A 137 7.42 0.06 -13.49
C LEU A 137 8.00 0.77 -12.25
N GLY A 138 7.41 0.55 -11.09
CA GLY A 138 7.72 1.21 -9.83
C GLY A 138 7.02 2.56 -9.68
N ALA A 139 5.84 2.74 -10.31
CA ALA A 139 4.98 3.88 -10.05
C ALA A 139 4.51 3.86 -8.59
N ASP A 140 4.26 2.69 -8.08
CA ASP A 140 4.06 2.37 -6.67
C ASP A 140 5.44 2.17 -6.00
N ASP A 141 6.00 3.14 -5.20
CA ASP A 141 5.41 4.47 -4.97
C ASP A 141 6.41 5.60 -5.34
N LYS A 142 7.27 5.35 -6.36
CA LYS A 142 8.20 6.39 -6.84
C LYS A 142 7.51 7.53 -7.57
N ALA A 143 6.23 7.34 -7.98
CA ALA A 143 5.41 8.43 -8.49
C ALA A 143 5.09 9.41 -7.35
N GLY A 144 4.60 8.94 -6.22
CA GLY A 144 4.34 9.77 -5.05
C GLY A 144 5.58 10.52 -4.56
N ILE A 145 6.75 9.86 -4.54
CA ILE A 145 8.02 10.54 -4.22
C ILE A 145 8.29 11.69 -5.21
N ALA A 146 8.15 11.44 -6.51
CA ALA A 146 8.39 12.45 -7.54
C ALA A 146 7.42 13.63 -7.45
N GLU A 147 6.16 13.35 -7.15
CA GLU A 147 5.08 14.33 -6.98
C GLU A 147 5.32 15.24 -5.78
N ILE A 148 5.63 14.65 -4.61
CA ILE A 148 5.94 15.39 -3.37
C ILE A 148 7.12 16.34 -3.61
N ILE A 149 8.24 15.83 -4.14
CA ILE A 149 9.44 16.64 -4.33
C ILE A 149 9.21 17.73 -5.39
N THR A 150 8.43 17.44 -6.45
CA THR A 150 8.09 18.42 -7.48
C THR A 150 7.19 19.53 -6.92
N ALA A 151 6.21 19.19 -6.08
CA ALA A 151 5.35 20.17 -5.44
C ALA A 151 6.15 21.09 -4.49
N VAL A 152 7.07 20.53 -3.71
CA VAL A 152 7.97 21.30 -2.83
C VAL A 152 8.85 22.25 -3.63
N GLU A 153 9.48 21.78 -4.73
CA GLU A 153 10.29 22.63 -5.62
C GLU A 153 9.44 23.76 -6.24
N TYR A 154 8.20 23.45 -6.62
CA TYR A 154 7.27 24.43 -7.16
C TYR A 154 6.93 25.52 -6.13
N LEU A 155 6.61 25.14 -4.89
CA LEU A 155 6.32 26.08 -3.81
C LEU A 155 7.52 26.98 -3.48
N GLN A 156 8.75 26.46 -3.50
CA GLN A 156 9.98 27.27 -3.34
C GLN A 156 10.16 28.28 -4.48
N ALA A 157 9.82 27.90 -5.71
CA ALA A 157 9.93 28.78 -6.87
C ALA A 157 8.82 29.86 -6.91
N HIS A 158 7.72 29.67 -6.13
CA HIS A 158 6.55 30.54 -6.10
C HIS A 158 6.26 31.06 -4.69
N PRO A 159 7.10 31.95 -4.14
CA PRO A 159 6.96 32.46 -2.77
C PRO A 159 5.68 33.29 -2.51
N GLU A 160 4.98 33.68 -3.58
CA GLU A 160 3.65 34.29 -3.53
C GLU A 160 2.59 33.28 -3.05
N ILE A 161 2.79 31.98 -3.25
CA ILE A 161 1.93 30.92 -2.70
C ILE A 161 2.25 30.77 -1.23
N LYS A 162 1.26 31.07 -0.40
CA LYS A 162 1.42 31.02 1.06
C LYS A 162 1.17 29.61 1.60
N HIS A 163 2.09 29.14 2.45
CA HIS A 163 2.01 27.83 3.11
C HIS A 163 2.66 27.89 4.51
N GLY A 164 2.21 27.03 5.40
CA GLY A 164 2.87 26.74 6.69
C GLY A 164 4.07 25.82 6.51
N ASP A 165 4.60 25.30 7.60
CA ASP A 165 5.63 24.26 7.55
C ASP A 165 5.05 23.00 6.88
N ILE A 166 5.82 22.45 5.95
CA ILE A 166 5.49 21.19 5.26
C ILE A 166 6.54 20.15 5.63
N ARG A 167 6.07 19.02 6.15
CA ARG A 167 6.92 17.86 6.45
C ARG A 167 6.84 16.86 5.30
N ILE A 168 7.97 16.33 4.90
CA ILE A 168 8.02 15.22 3.94
C ILE A 168 8.78 14.06 4.54
N ALA A 169 8.35 12.84 4.23
CA ALA A 169 9.04 11.63 4.63
C ALA A 169 9.00 10.57 3.53
N PHE A 170 10.09 9.82 3.42
CA PHE A 170 10.19 8.65 2.56
C PHE A 170 10.62 7.47 3.41
N ASN A 171 9.80 6.42 3.43
CA ASN A 171 9.96 5.27 4.32
C ASN A 171 10.23 3.97 3.54
N PRO A 172 11.01 3.05 4.11
CA PRO A 172 11.29 1.76 3.51
C PRO A 172 10.20 0.73 3.83
N ASP A 173 10.20 -0.39 3.09
CA ASP A 173 9.53 -1.64 3.45
C ASP A 173 7.99 -1.55 3.65
N GLU A 174 7.33 -0.62 2.94
CA GLU A 174 5.86 -0.54 2.92
C GLU A 174 5.25 -1.82 2.37
N GLU A 175 5.73 -2.29 1.25
CA GLU A 175 5.24 -3.41 0.46
C GLU A 175 5.27 -4.78 1.19
N ILE A 176 6.03 -4.84 2.27
CA ILE A 176 6.07 -5.99 3.19
C ILE A 176 5.42 -5.67 4.55
N GLY A 177 4.67 -4.56 4.63
CA GLY A 177 3.90 -4.13 5.79
C GLY A 177 4.73 -3.63 6.97
N LEU A 178 5.99 -3.24 6.76
CA LEU A 178 6.91 -2.78 7.80
C LEU A 178 7.21 -1.27 7.77
N GLY A 179 6.69 -0.55 6.77
CA GLY A 179 7.03 0.85 6.53
C GLY A 179 6.77 1.80 7.69
N ALA A 180 5.68 1.61 8.42
CA ALA A 180 5.38 2.43 9.60
C ALA A 180 6.07 1.96 10.89
N HIS A 181 6.70 0.77 10.93
CA HIS A 181 7.12 0.14 12.20
C HIS A 181 8.10 1.01 13.01
N LYS A 182 9.13 1.53 12.37
CA LYS A 182 10.15 2.36 13.03
C LYS A 182 10.02 3.85 12.70
N PHE A 183 8.94 4.24 12.03
CA PHE A 183 8.66 5.64 11.73
C PHE A 183 8.52 6.44 13.02
N ASP A 184 9.32 7.48 13.17
CA ASP A 184 9.32 8.38 14.32
C ASP A 184 8.33 9.53 14.12
N VAL A 185 7.10 9.32 14.60
CA VAL A 185 6.01 10.32 14.50
C VAL A 185 6.34 11.60 15.25
N GLU A 186 7.00 11.53 16.41
CA GLU A 186 7.38 12.71 17.19
C GLU A 186 8.41 13.56 16.45
N ARG A 187 9.40 12.92 15.82
CA ARG A 187 10.39 13.60 14.99
C ARG A 187 9.79 14.16 13.70
N PHE A 188 8.85 13.43 13.11
CA PHE A 188 8.13 13.91 11.93
C PHE A 188 7.33 15.16 12.23
N ALA A 189 6.73 15.27 13.40
CA ALA A 189 6.15 16.48 13.98
C ALA A 189 5.12 17.20 13.07
N ALA A 190 4.30 16.45 12.34
CA ALA A 190 3.15 16.98 11.60
C ALA A 190 1.86 16.79 12.41
N ASP A 191 0.89 17.70 12.26
CA ASP A 191 -0.44 17.58 12.87
C ASP A 191 -1.25 16.46 12.23
N TRP A 192 -1.06 16.24 10.91
CA TRP A 192 -1.52 15.09 10.13
C TRP A 192 -0.66 14.97 8.88
N ALA A 193 -0.81 13.84 8.17
CA ALA A 193 -0.14 13.64 6.90
C ALA A 193 -1.08 13.04 5.85
N TYR A 194 -0.60 12.93 4.62
CA TYR A 194 -1.18 12.16 3.54
C TYR A 194 -0.10 11.23 2.98
N THR A 195 -0.42 9.94 2.80
CA THR A 195 0.38 9.08 1.94
C THR A 195 0.00 9.32 0.49
N MET A 196 0.99 9.50 -0.39
CA MET A 196 0.81 9.67 -1.83
C MET A 196 0.97 8.31 -2.52
N ASP A 197 0.15 7.34 -2.12
CA ASP A 197 0.29 5.91 -2.38
C ASP A 197 -1.02 5.28 -2.90
N GLY A 198 -1.95 6.11 -3.35
CA GLY A 198 -3.19 5.66 -3.98
C GLY A 198 -3.04 5.38 -5.47
N GLY A 199 -4.02 4.68 -6.05
CA GLY A 199 -4.03 4.28 -7.44
C GLY A 199 -4.46 5.39 -8.41
N ALA A 200 -5.57 5.18 -9.09
CA ALA A 200 -6.07 6.02 -10.17
C ALA A 200 -6.37 7.46 -9.72
N ILE A 201 -6.26 8.39 -10.68
CA ILE A 201 -6.55 9.81 -10.45
C ILE A 201 -7.90 10.04 -9.74
N GLY A 202 -7.85 10.82 -8.66
CA GLY A 202 -8.99 11.20 -7.84
C GLY A 202 -9.24 10.29 -6.64
N GLU A 203 -8.56 9.16 -6.51
CA GLU A 203 -8.71 8.29 -5.34
C GLU A 203 -8.28 8.99 -4.06
N LEU A 204 -9.15 8.90 -3.06
CA LEU A 204 -8.97 9.44 -1.73
C LEU A 204 -9.52 8.43 -0.72
N GLU A 205 -8.66 7.92 0.13
CA GLU A 205 -8.94 6.77 0.96
C GLU A 205 -8.64 7.08 2.41
N PHE A 206 -9.63 6.92 3.26
CA PHE A 206 -9.50 7.07 4.71
C PHE A 206 -10.06 5.86 5.48
N GLU A 207 -10.32 4.79 4.74
CA GLU A 207 -10.78 3.50 5.25
C GLU A 207 -9.97 2.37 4.62
N ASN A 208 -9.64 1.37 5.40
CA ASN A 208 -8.97 0.16 4.97
C ASN A 208 -9.51 -1.05 5.72
N PHE A 209 -9.14 -2.25 5.33
CA PHE A 209 -9.49 -3.43 6.11
C PHE A 209 -8.91 -3.40 7.54
N ASN A 210 -9.65 -4.01 8.50
CA ASN A 210 -9.02 -4.63 9.64
C ASN A 210 -8.46 -5.98 9.18
N ALA A 211 -7.28 -6.35 9.62
CA ALA A 211 -6.53 -7.49 9.13
C ALA A 211 -5.98 -8.37 10.25
N ALA A 212 -6.14 -9.68 10.09
CA ALA A 212 -5.47 -10.68 10.90
C ALA A 212 -5.02 -11.86 10.06
N SER A 213 -4.01 -12.56 10.55
CA SER A 213 -3.65 -13.90 10.09
C SER A 213 -4.11 -14.94 11.11
N ALA A 214 -4.49 -16.13 10.65
CA ALA A 214 -4.80 -17.24 11.50
C ALA A 214 -4.10 -18.52 11.02
N LYS A 215 -3.42 -19.18 11.93
CA LYS A 215 -2.77 -20.48 11.70
C LYS A 215 -3.48 -21.56 12.50
N VAL A 216 -4.12 -22.50 11.81
CA VAL A 216 -4.83 -23.61 12.40
C VAL A 216 -4.01 -24.88 12.20
N THR A 217 -3.65 -25.55 13.31
CA THR A 217 -2.88 -26.79 13.28
C THR A 217 -3.74 -27.95 13.75
N PHE A 218 -3.72 -29.03 12.99
CA PHE A 218 -4.44 -30.27 13.28
C PHE A 218 -3.44 -31.39 13.49
N LYS A 219 -3.56 -32.12 14.61
CA LYS A 219 -2.75 -33.30 14.94
C LYS A 219 -3.55 -34.55 14.68
N GLY A 220 -2.96 -35.47 13.96
CA GLY A 220 -3.49 -36.77 13.67
C GLY A 220 -2.80 -37.90 14.45
N ARG A 221 -3.10 -39.10 14.04
CA ARG A 221 -2.44 -40.32 14.53
C ARG A 221 -2.40 -41.32 13.39
N ASN A 222 -1.19 -41.62 12.90
CA ASN A 222 -1.01 -42.56 11.83
C ASN A 222 -0.92 -44.01 12.35
N VAL A 223 -1.44 -44.94 11.55
CA VAL A 223 -1.26 -46.38 11.72
C VAL A 223 -1.30 -47.01 10.31
N HIS A 224 -0.84 -48.25 10.16
CA HIS A 224 -0.92 -48.96 8.91
C HIS A 224 -2.37 -49.02 8.40
N PRO A 225 -2.67 -48.63 7.14
CA PRO A 225 -4.03 -48.47 6.62
C PRO A 225 -4.90 -49.73 6.80
N GLY A 226 -4.33 -50.94 6.66
CA GLY A 226 -5.03 -52.18 6.84
C GLY A 226 -5.53 -52.45 8.26
N TYR A 227 -5.04 -51.69 9.29
CA TYR A 227 -5.42 -51.80 10.69
C TYR A 227 -5.96 -50.50 11.25
N ALA A 228 -6.34 -49.54 10.38
CA ALA A 228 -6.67 -48.19 10.74
C ALA A 228 -8.04 -47.99 11.41
N LYS A 229 -8.97 -48.95 11.26
CA LYS A 229 -10.33 -48.85 11.80
C LYS A 229 -10.29 -48.55 13.31
N HIS A 230 -10.96 -47.47 13.74
CA HIS A 230 -11.02 -46.96 15.10
C HIS A 230 -9.67 -46.58 15.76
N LYS A 231 -8.60 -46.48 14.96
CA LYS A 231 -7.25 -46.13 15.42
C LYS A 231 -6.66 -44.90 14.75
N MET A 232 -6.77 -44.83 13.42
CA MET A 232 -6.23 -43.71 12.65
C MET A 232 -7.06 -42.45 12.87
N ILE A 233 -6.36 -41.33 13.03
CA ILE A 233 -6.91 -39.99 12.97
C ILE A 233 -6.14 -39.27 11.85
N ASN A 234 -6.80 -39.03 10.73
CA ASN A 234 -6.15 -38.39 9.58
C ASN A 234 -6.33 -36.87 9.65
N SER A 235 -5.26 -36.14 9.96
CA SER A 235 -5.29 -34.69 10.13
C SER A 235 -5.70 -33.93 8.85
N ILE A 236 -5.36 -34.46 7.65
CA ILE A 236 -5.76 -33.86 6.36
C ILE A 236 -7.28 -33.83 6.23
N ARG A 237 -7.95 -34.93 6.60
CA ARG A 237 -9.42 -35.02 6.55
C ARG A 237 -10.07 -34.03 7.50
N ILE A 238 -9.50 -33.89 8.71
CA ILE A 238 -10.00 -32.93 9.70
C ILE A 238 -9.79 -31.49 9.23
N ALA A 239 -8.61 -31.19 8.68
CA ALA A 239 -8.32 -29.87 8.12
C ALA A 239 -9.28 -29.51 6.97
N ASN A 240 -9.55 -30.46 6.07
CA ASN A 240 -10.54 -30.27 5.02
C ASN A 240 -11.96 -30.07 5.57
N GLN A 241 -12.36 -30.87 6.58
CA GLN A 241 -13.64 -30.68 7.28
C GLN A 241 -13.75 -29.29 7.89
N PHE A 242 -12.71 -28.79 8.54
CA PHE A 242 -12.66 -27.43 9.09
C PHE A 242 -12.82 -26.37 7.99
N SER A 243 -12.08 -26.49 6.90
CA SER A 243 -12.10 -25.52 5.81
C SER A 243 -13.50 -25.35 5.19
N ILE A 244 -14.23 -26.44 4.97
CA ILE A 244 -15.59 -26.39 4.39
C ILE A 244 -16.67 -25.93 5.38
N MET A 245 -16.36 -25.75 6.66
CA MET A 245 -17.29 -25.20 7.65
C MET A 245 -17.34 -23.69 7.61
N LEU A 246 -16.37 -23.02 6.98
CA LEU A 246 -16.40 -21.58 6.75
C LEU A 246 -17.40 -21.20 5.66
N PRO A 247 -17.93 -19.97 5.68
CA PRO A 247 -18.87 -19.49 4.66
C PRO A 247 -18.25 -19.58 3.26
N ARG A 248 -18.91 -20.32 2.36
CA ARG A 248 -18.40 -20.62 1.01
C ARG A 248 -18.15 -19.39 0.14
N TRP A 249 -18.97 -18.34 0.35
CA TRP A 249 -18.98 -17.15 -0.50
C TRP A 249 -18.25 -15.96 0.12
N GLU A 250 -17.68 -16.12 1.32
CA GLU A 250 -16.89 -15.09 2.00
C GLU A 250 -15.40 -15.32 1.74
N THR A 251 -15.03 -15.29 0.45
CA THR A 251 -13.65 -15.44 -0.03
C THR A 251 -13.31 -14.29 -0.99
N PRO A 252 -12.03 -13.96 -1.24
CA PRO A 252 -11.66 -12.83 -2.08
C PRO A 252 -12.31 -12.83 -3.46
N GLU A 253 -12.44 -14.01 -4.08
CA GLU A 253 -13.02 -14.18 -5.41
C GLU A 253 -14.55 -14.01 -5.46
N HIS A 254 -15.21 -13.81 -4.32
CA HIS A 254 -16.66 -13.67 -4.21
C HIS A 254 -17.09 -12.40 -3.46
N THR A 255 -16.15 -11.54 -3.09
CA THR A 255 -16.44 -10.35 -2.28
C THR A 255 -15.91 -9.08 -2.93
N GLU A 256 -16.64 -7.99 -2.75
CA GLU A 256 -16.30 -6.66 -3.27
C GLU A 256 -16.58 -5.56 -2.24
N ASP A 257 -16.20 -4.33 -2.53
CA ASP A 257 -16.43 -3.14 -1.71
C ASP A 257 -16.10 -3.35 -0.21
N TYR A 258 -17.11 -3.24 0.64
CA TYR A 258 -17.00 -3.37 2.11
C TYR A 258 -17.15 -4.80 2.63
N GLU A 259 -17.26 -5.77 1.74
CA GLU A 259 -17.44 -7.17 2.13
C GLU A 259 -16.11 -7.77 2.61
N GLY A 260 -16.15 -8.37 3.80
CA GLY A 260 -15.01 -9.06 4.39
C GLY A 260 -14.93 -10.53 3.99
N PHE A 261 -13.79 -11.16 4.21
CA PHE A 261 -13.53 -12.53 3.78
C PHE A 261 -12.59 -13.32 4.70
N TYR A 262 -12.59 -14.64 4.49
CA TYR A 262 -11.56 -15.59 4.92
C TYR A 262 -10.82 -16.09 3.67
N HIS A 263 -9.52 -15.88 3.60
CA HIS A 263 -8.71 -16.35 2.49
C HIS A 263 -7.73 -17.43 2.96
N LEU A 264 -7.93 -18.66 2.51
CA LEU A 264 -7.00 -19.76 2.74
C LEU A 264 -5.80 -19.62 1.80
N ILE A 265 -4.65 -19.19 2.33
CA ILE A 265 -3.43 -18.95 1.56
C ILE A 265 -2.42 -20.10 1.63
N GLY A 266 -2.59 -21.03 2.56
CA GLY A 266 -1.71 -22.16 2.72
C GLY A 266 -2.40 -23.38 3.30
N PHE A 267 -2.14 -24.55 2.69
CA PHE A 267 -2.56 -25.85 3.19
C PHE A 267 -1.41 -26.85 3.05
N GLU A 268 -0.82 -27.22 4.17
CA GLU A 268 0.22 -28.24 4.26
C GLU A 268 -0.30 -29.40 5.09
N GLY A 269 0.02 -30.65 4.72
CA GLY A 269 -0.49 -31.74 5.53
C GLY A 269 0.06 -33.13 5.23
N SER A 270 0.05 -33.94 6.30
CA SER A 270 0.26 -35.38 6.30
C SER A 270 -0.83 -36.03 7.17
N VAL A 271 -0.81 -37.36 7.35
CA VAL A 271 -1.73 -38.04 8.28
C VAL A 271 -1.50 -37.56 9.73
N GLU A 272 -0.24 -37.26 10.10
CA GLU A 272 0.16 -36.88 11.45
C GLU A 272 -0.12 -35.44 11.81
N GLU A 273 0.08 -34.51 10.85
CA GLU A 273 -0.11 -33.07 11.09
C GLU A 273 -0.54 -32.37 9.81
N SER A 274 -1.48 -31.43 9.94
CA SER A 274 -1.87 -30.50 8.88
C SER A 274 -1.94 -29.08 9.42
N LYS A 275 -1.62 -28.10 8.58
CA LYS A 275 -1.65 -26.68 8.87
C LYS A 275 -2.43 -25.94 7.78
N LEU A 276 -3.35 -25.09 8.22
CA LEU A 276 -4.06 -24.13 7.37
C LEU A 276 -3.64 -22.73 7.77
N THR A 277 -3.32 -21.90 6.79
CA THR A 277 -3.01 -20.48 7.01
C THR A 277 -4.08 -19.64 6.33
N TYR A 278 -4.72 -18.77 7.11
CA TYR A 278 -5.77 -17.87 6.65
C TYR A 278 -5.35 -16.41 6.79
N ILE A 279 -5.82 -15.59 5.87
CA ILE A 279 -5.93 -14.14 6.02
C ILE A 279 -7.40 -13.82 6.30
N ILE A 280 -7.65 -12.96 7.29
CA ILE A 280 -8.97 -12.49 7.68
C ILE A 280 -9.05 -11.00 7.42
N ARG A 281 -10.09 -10.54 6.74
CA ARG A 281 -10.30 -9.14 6.39
C ARG A 281 -11.76 -8.75 6.61
N ASP A 282 -11.98 -7.57 7.17
CA ASP A 282 -13.29 -6.90 7.23
C ASP A 282 -13.09 -5.40 7.51
N HIS A 283 -13.87 -4.53 6.86
CA HIS A 283 -13.83 -3.10 7.15
C HIS A 283 -14.47 -2.76 8.51
N ASP A 284 -15.52 -3.49 8.88
CA ASP A 284 -16.22 -3.29 10.14
C ASP A 284 -15.49 -4.02 11.28
N ARG A 285 -15.16 -3.29 12.35
CA ARG A 285 -14.41 -3.83 13.50
C ARG A 285 -15.15 -4.95 14.21
N ASP A 286 -16.46 -4.82 14.40
CA ASP A 286 -17.25 -5.82 15.11
C ASP A 286 -17.41 -7.10 14.27
N ARG A 287 -17.58 -6.97 12.96
CA ARG A 287 -17.58 -8.10 12.03
C ARG A 287 -16.23 -8.80 12.01
N PHE A 288 -15.14 -8.03 11.97
CA PHE A 288 -13.77 -8.56 12.03
C PHE A 288 -13.55 -9.39 13.31
N GLU A 289 -13.94 -8.87 14.48
CA GLU A 289 -13.83 -9.60 15.73
C GLU A 289 -14.74 -10.87 15.76
N ARG A 290 -15.93 -10.80 15.14
CA ARG A 290 -16.79 -11.99 14.99
C ARG A 290 -16.15 -13.04 14.11
N ARG A 291 -15.47 -12.66 13.01
CA ARG A 291 -14.75 -13.59 12.13
C ARG A 291 -13.66 -14.36 12.88
N LYS A 292 -12.89 -13.69 13.70
CA LYS A 292 -11.87 -14.34 14.55
C LYS A 292 -12.49 -15.35 15.53
N LYS A 293 -13.56 -14.92 16.21
CA LYS A 293 -14.32 -15.79 17.14
C LYS A 293 -14.96 -17.00 16.46
N GLU A 294 -15.38 -16.84 15.21
CA GLU A 294 -15.91 -17.94 14.40
C GLU A 294 -14.85 -19.03 14.18
N LEU A 295 -13.64 -18.67 13.77
CA LEU A 295 -12.52 -19.63 13.63
C LEU A 295 -12.22 -20.36 14.95
N GLU A 296 -12.18 -19.64 16.08
CA GLU A 296 -12.00 -20.25 17.39
C GLU A 296 -13.15 -21.19 17.75
N HIS A 297 -14.39 -20.80 17.39
CA HIS A 297 -15.57 -21.65 17.63
C HIS A 297 -15.48 -22.95 16.82
N LEU A 298 -15.08 -22.87 15.55
CA LEU A 298 -14.89 -24.04 14.69
C LEU A 298 -13.78 -24.97 15.23
N VAL A 299 -12.69 -24.42 15.75
CA VAL A 299 -11.64 -25.22 16.43
C VAL A 299 -12.20 -25.95 17.66
N ARG A 300 -13.01 -25.27 18.47
CA ARG A 300 -13.68 -25.92 19.60
C ARG A 300 -14.62 -27.03 19.15
N LYS A 301 -15.36 -26.85 18.06
CA LYS A 301 -16.25 -27.85 17.49
C LYS A 301 -15.48 -29.08 16.99
N ILE A 302 -14.36 -28.87 16.30
CA ILE A 302 -13.46 -29.96 15.90
C ILE A 302 -12.92 -30.72 17.14
N ASN A 303 -12.49 -29.99 18.17
CA ASN A 303 -11.97 -30.64 19.41
C ASN A 303 -13.06 -31.38 20.20
N HIS A 304 -14.33 -31.06 20.03
CA HIS A 304 -15.41 -31.84 20.62
C HIS A 304 -15.53 -33.22 19.93
N GLU A 305 -15.32 -33.28 18.62
CA GLU A 305 -15.34 -34.53 17.85
C GLU A 305 -14.02 -35.33 17.99
N PHE A 306 -12.88 -34.60 17.94
CA PHE A 306 -11.53 -35.14 18.05
C PHE A 306 -10.75 -34.43 19.17
N PRO A 307 -10.88 -34.91 20.44
CA PRO A 307 -10.35 -34.17 21.58
C PRO A 307 -8.86 -33.82 21.49
N GLY A 308 -8.55 -32.52 21.57
CA GLY A 308 -7.19 -32.00 21.59
C GLY A 308 -6.44 -32.07 20.26
N CYS A 309 -7.13 -32.36 19.14
CA CYS A 309 -6.48 -32.46 17.85
C CYS A 309 -6.24 -31.09 17.15
N ALA A 310 -6.99 -30.04 17.46
CA ALA A 310 -6.91 -28.76 16.77
C ALA A 310 -6.46 -27.63 17.70
N SER A 311 -5.61 -26.76 17.19
CA SER A 311 -5.20 -25.51 17.83
C SER A 311 -5.21 -24.37 16.81
N ILE A 312 -5.38 -23.13 17.30
CA ILE A 312 -5.37 -21.93 16.46
C ILE A 312 -4.51 -20.85 17.10
N GLU A 313 -3.76 -20.15 16.28
CA GLU A 313 -3.06 -18.91 16.61
C GLU A 313 -3.59 -17.81 15.69
N ILE A 314 -4.07 -16.70 16.26
CA ILE A 314 -4.56 -15.53 15.51
C ILE A 314 -3.68 -14.35 15.87
N LYS A 315 -3.22 -13.62 14.86
CA LYS A 315 -2.41 -12.39 15.01
C LYS A 315 -3.06 -11.26 14.25
N ASP A 316 -3.43 -10.20 14.94
CA ASP A 316 -3.85 -8.95 14.31
C ASP A 316 -2.65 -8.30 13.63
N GLN A 317 -2.85 -7.75 12.44
CA GLN A 317 -1.81 -7.14 11.62
C GLN A 317 -1.96 -5.61 11.59
N TYR A 318 -3.14 -5.13 11.25
CA TYR A 318 -3.49 -3.70 11.24
C TYR A 318 -5.01 -3.53 11.38
N TYR A 319 -5.42 -2.27 11.58
CA TYR A 319 -6.82 -1.91 11.77
C TYR A 319 -7.25 -0.83 10.79
N ASN A 320 -8.57 -0.66 10.62
CA ASN A 320 -9.15 0.37 9.77
C ASN A 320 -8.84 1.76 10.33
N MET A 321 -8.12 2.57 9.55
CA MET A 321 -7.71 3.93 9.94
C MET A 321 -8.89 4.88 10.14
N ARG A 322 -10.09 4.55 9.65
CA ARG A 322 -11.30 5.33 9.85
C ARG A 322 -11.51 5.73 11.31
N GLU A 323 -11.25 4.82 12.26
CA GLU A 323 -11.36 5.11 13.69
C GLU A 323 -10.53 6.32 14.14
N LYS A 324 -9.43 6.60 13.45
CA LYS A 324 -8.50 7.68 13.75
C LYS A 324 -8.75 8.92 12.89
N ILE A 325 -9.33 8.74 11.71
CA ILE A 325 -9.61 9.84 10.78
C ILE A 325 -10.96 10.51 11.07
N GLU A 326 -12.00 9.75 11.45
CA GLU A 326 -13.34 10.30 11.76
C GLU A 326 -13.33 11.49 12.74
N PRO A 327 -12.54 11.51 13.83
CA PRO A 327 -12.49 12.67 14.73
C PRO A 327 -11.91 13.93 14.09
N VAL A 328 -11.21 13.81 12.98
CA VAL A 328 -10.51 14.89 12.27
C VAL A 328 -10.87 14.93 10.78
N MET A 329 -12.11 14.59 10.41
CA MET A 329 -12.58 14.49 9.02
C MET A 329 -12.28 15.73 8.16
N TYR A 330 -12.04 16.88 8.77
CA TYR A 330 -11.66 18.08 8.04
C TYR A 330 -10.39 17.91 7.19
N ILE A 331 -9.50 16.95 7.52
CA ILE A 331 -8.31 16.68 6.70
C ILE A 331 -8.70 16.00 5.38
N VAL A 332 -9.72 15.14 5.41
CA VAL A 332 -10.31 14.53 4.20
C VAL A 332 -11.02 15.58 3.36
N ASP A 333 -11.75 16.53 4.00
CA ASP A 333 -12.42 17.62 3.31
C ASP A 333 -11.41 18.58 2.64
N ILE A 334 -10.26 18.84 3.27
CA ILE A 334 -9.15 19.59 2.66
C ILE A 334 -8.66 18.90 1.40
N ALA A 335 -8.41 17.57 1.45
CA ALA A 335 -7.95 16.83 0.29
C ALA A 335 -8.98 16.84 -0.84
N LYS A 336 -10.27 16.66 -0.54
CA LYS A 336 -11.35 16.80 -1.54
C LYS A 336 -11.35 18.16 -2.21
N GLN A 337 -11.32 19.22 -1.41
CA GLN A 337 -11.30 20.59 -1.94
C GLN A 337 -10.05 20.87 -2.76
N ALA A 338 -8.90 20.35 -2.36
CA ALA A 338 -7.65 20.47 -3.11
C ALA A 338 -7.74 19.77 -4.47
N MET A 339 -8.33 18.56 -4.52
CA MET A 339 -8.58 17.86 -5.77
C MET A 339 -9.51 18.67 -6.68
N GLU A 340 -10.62 19.18 -6.16
CA GLU A 340 -11.56 20.02 -6.93
C GLU A 340 -10.87 21.29 -7.47
N ASN A 341 -10.04 21.95 -6.65
CA ASN A 341 -9.26 23.11 -7.07
C ASN A 341 -8.25 22.79 -8.18
N ALA A 342 -7.76 21.56 -8.20
CA ALA A 342 -6.87 21.04 -9.24
C ALA A 342 -7.61 20.44 -10.45
N ASP A 343 -8.92 20.65 -10.58
CA ASP A 343 -9.79 20.06 -11.61
C ASP A 343 -9.79 18.52 -11.60
N VAL A 344 -9.68 17.91 -10.42
CA VAL A 344 -9.76 16.46 -10.20
C VAL A 344 -11.03 16.15 -9.43
N ALA A 345 -11.87 15.25 -9.94
CA ALA A 345 -13.06 14.79 -9.23
C ALA A 345 -12.65 13.80 -8.11
N PRO A 346 -12.92 14.08 -6.83
CA PRO A 346 -12.60 13.15 -5.75
C PRO A 346 -13.42 11.86 -5.84
N LYS A 347 -12.74 10.72 -5.72
CA LYS A 347 -13.31 9.37 -5.66
C LYS A 347 -12.98 8.77 -4.29
N VAL A 348 -13.91 8.93 -3.35
CA VAL A 348 -13.72 8.38 -2.01
C VAL A 348 -14.11 6.92 -2.00
N GLN A 349 -13.17 6.05 -1.67
CA GLN A 349 -13.37 4.60 -1.63
C GLN A 349 -12.55 3.97 -0.51
N PRO A 350 -12.91 2.76 -0.04
CA PRO A 350 -12.11 2.03 0.93
C PRO A 350 -10.98 1.25 0.24
N ILE A 351 -9.82 1.17 0.91
CA ILE A 351 -8.73 0.27 0.51
C ILE A 351 -9.09 -1.17 0.90
N ARG A 352 -9.01 -2.11 -0.04
CA ARG A 352 -9.16 -3.55 0.24
C ARG A 352 -7.83 -4.22 0.64
N GLY A 353 -6.98 -3.50 1.32
CA GLY A 353 -5.65 -3.90 1.78
C GLY A 353 -5.26 -3.14 3.04
N GLY A 354 -3.97 -3.05 3.27
CA GLY A 354 -3.34 -2.19 4.27
C GLY A 354 -2.57 -1.07 3.57
N THR A 355 -2.11 -0.10 4.34
CA THR A 355 -1.23 0.99 3.91
C THR A 355 -0.48 1.52 5.13
N ASP A 356 0.66 2.12 4.92
CA ASP A 356 1.40 2.81 5.98
C ASP A 356 0.55 3.89 6.68
N GLY A 357 -0.29 4.59 5.93
CA GLY A 357 -1.23 5.58 6.47
C GLY A 357 -2.14 5.01 7.56
N ALA A 358 -2.57 3.75 7.40
CA ALA A 358 -3.36 3.08 8.43
C ALA A 358 -2.56 2.87 9.72
N GLN A 359 -1.34 2.36 9.62
CA GLN A 359 -0.48 2.11 10.78
C GLN A 359 -0.04 3.43 11.44
N LEU A 360 0.31 4.45 10.66
CA LEU A 360 0.67 5.79 11.14
C LEU A 360 -0.47 6.45 11.90
N SER A 361 -1.72 6.28 11.41
CA SER A 361 -2.90 6.80 12.09
C SER A 361 -3.06 6.21 13.50
N PHE A 362 -2.77 4.92 13.68
CA PHE A 362 -2.77 4.28 15.01
C PHE A 362 -1.56 4.66 15.87
N LYS A 363 -0.47 5.16 15.27
CA LYS A 363 0.68 5.75 15.99
C LYS A 363 0.45 7.21 16.41
N GLY A 364 -0.71 7.79 16.08
CA GLY A 364 -1.10 9.14 16.46
C GLY A 364 -0.89 10.21 15.38
N LEU A 365 -0.58 9.81 14.15
CA LEU A 365 -0.49 10.67 12.97
C LEU A 365 -1.65 10.34 12.02
N PRO A 366 -2.81 11.02 12.08
CA PRO A 366 -3.89 10.81 11.12
C PRO A 366 -3.38 10.95 9.69
N CYS A 367 -3.53 9.91 8.86
CA CYS A 367 -2.86 9.85 7.57
C CYS A 367 -3.72 9.14 6.50
N PRO A 368 -4.70 9.85 5.88
CA PRO A 368 -5.42 9.31 4.74
C PRO A 368 -4.51 9.21 3.51
N ASN A 369 -4.94 8.39 2.54
CA ASN A 369 -4.22 8.09 1.32
C ASN A 369 -4.77 8.90 0.14
N ILE A 370 -3.90 9.41 -0.72
CA ILE A 370 -4.21 10.19 -1.93
C ILE A 370 -3.57 9.49 -3.13
N PHE A 371 -4.21 9.54 -4.28
CA PHE A 371 -3.72 8.95 -5.53
C PHE A 371 -2.31 9.44 -5.92
N ALA A 372 -1.49 8.51 -6.41
CA ALA A 372 -0.26 8.77 -7.15
C ALA A 372 -0.43 8.58 -8.67
N GLY A 373 -1.59 8.16 -9.10
CA GLY A 373 -1.99 8.08 -10.50
C GLY A 373 -1.52 6.84 -11.25
N GLY A 374 -0.79 5.93 -10.63
CA GLY A 374 -0.38 4.65 -11.21
C GLY A 374 -1.50 3.62 -11.25
N LEU A 375 -1.35 2.60 -12.09
CA LEU A 375 -2.31 1.50 -12.22
C LEU A 375 -1.57 0.17 -12.48
N ASN A 376 -2.26 -0.94 -12.20
CA ASN A 376 -1.78 -2.31 -12.41
C ASN A 376 -0.48 -2.60 -11.66
N PHE A 377 -0.40 -2.12 -10.43
CA PHE A 377 0.75 -2.25 -9.56
C PHE A 377 1.23 -3.70 -9.39
N HIS A 378 2.45 -3.87 -8.85
CA HIS A 378 3.10 -5.15 -8.54
C HIS A 378 3.35 -6.05 -9.74
N GLY A 379 3.23 -5.54 -10.98
CA GLY A 379 3.36 -6.38 -12.17
C GLY A 379 3.92 -5.69 -13.41
N ARG A 380 4.15 -6.50 -14.44
CA ARG A 380 4.69 -6.05 -15.73
C ARG A 380 3.72 -5.21 -16.56
N TYR A 381 2.47 -5.10 -16.16
CA TYR A 381 1.44 -4.32 -16.82
C TYR A 381 1.21 -2.97 -16.14
N GLU A 382 2.06 -2.63 -15.19
CA GLU A 382 2.03 -1.36 -14.48
C GLU A 382 2.28 -0.20 -15.44
N PHE A 383 1.49 0.86 -15.27
CA PHE A 383 1.61 2.07 -16.04
C PHE A 383 1.18 3.31 -15.24
N VAL A 384 1.64 4.48 -15.65
CA VAL A 384 1.18 5.75 -15.07
C VAL A 384 0.90 6.77 -16.16
N PRO A 385 -0.29 7.37 -16.19
CA PRO A 385 -0.60 8.49 -17.07
C PRO A 385 0.14 9.75 -16.59
N ILE A 386 0.85 10.41 -17.49
CA ILE A 386 1.60 11.64 -17.16
C ILE A 386 0.69 12.74 -16.59
N PRO A 387 -0.50 13.02 -17.16
CA PRO A 387 -1.40 14.02 -16.57
C PRO A 387 -1.86 13.67 -15.15
N SER A 388 -1.95 12.38 -14.77
CA SER A 388 -2.31 11.97 -13.41
C SER A 388 -1.23 12.38 -12.39
N MET A 389 0.05 12.20 -12.72
CA MET A 389 1.18 12.63 -11.87
C MET A 389 1.25 14.16 -11.75
N GLU A 390 0.99 14.88 -12.87
CA GLU A 390 0.94 16.35 -12.85
C GLU A 390 -0.18 16.84 -11.93
N LYS A 391 -1.37 16.22 -12.00
CA LYS A 391 -2.50 16.54 -11.13
C LYS A 391 -2.27 16.17 -9.66
N ALA A 392 -1.60 15.05 -9.38
CA ALA A 392 -1.23 14.70 -8.01
C ALA A 392 -0.27 15.75 -7.40
N THR A 393 0.69 16.23 -8.19
CA THR A 393 1.57 17.35 -7.82
C THR A 393 0.76 18.62 -7.52
N ASP A 394 -0.20 18.99 -8.37
CA ASP A 394 -1.08 20.14 -8.17
C ASP A 394 -1.91 20.01 -6.88
N VAL A 395 -2.42 18.80 -6.60
CA VAL A 395 -3.20 18.53 -5.37
C VAL A 395 -2.36 18.74 -4.11
N VAL A 396 -1.10 18.32 -4.09
CA VAL A 396 -0.18 18.61 -2.96
C VAL A 396 -0.04 20.12 -2.74
N VAL A 397 0.15 20.89 -3.81
CA VAL A 397 0.25 22.37 -3.74
C VAL A 397 -1.06 22.99 -3.22
N GLU A 398 -2.22 22.53 -3.71
CA GLU A 398 -3.53 23.02 -3.28
C GLU A 398 -3.82 22.70 -1.80
N ILE A 399 -3.44 21.52 -1.31
CA ILE A 399 -3.52 21.17 0.12
C ILE A 399 -2.73 22.20 0.94
N CYS A 400 -1.49 22.49 0.56
CA CYS A 400 -0.64 23.45 1.27
C CYS A 400 -1.27 24.84 1.31
N LYS A 401 -1.88 25.31 0.22
CA LYS A 401 -2.61 26.58 0.14
C LYS A 401 -3.83 26.60 1.05
N LEU A 402 -4.60 25.53 1.09
CA LEU A 402 -5.80 25.43 1.94
C LEU A 402 -5.43 25.38 3.42
N VAL A 403 -4.38 24.68 3.79
CA VAL A 403 -3.87 24.61 5.17
C VAL A 403 -3.40 25.99 5.65
N ALA A 404 -2.75 26.79 4.79
CA ALA A 404 -2.32 28.15 5.12
C ALA A 404 -3.47 29.12 5.46
N GLN A 405 -4.69 28.81 5.03
CA GLN A 405 -5.87 29.63 5.29
C GLN A 405 -6.51 29.36 6.66
N ARG A 406 -6.11 28.30 7.34
CA ARG A 406 -6.62 27.92 8.67
C ARG A 406 -5.92 28.67 9.78
#